data_b67dada0f8aaf9d8e4df995bd287a9a1
#
_entry.id   b67dada0f8aaf9d8e4df995bd287a9a1
#
_cell.length_a   1.000
_cell.length_b   1.000
_cell.length_c   1.000
_cell.angle_alpha   90.00
_cell.angle_beta   90.00
_cell.angle_gamma   90.00
#
_symmetry.space_group_name_H-M   'P 1'
#
loop_
_entity.id
_entity.type
_entity.pdbx_description
1 polymer ?
#
loop_
_entity_poly.entity_id
_entity_poly.type
_entity_poly.pdbx_seq_one_letter_code
_entity_poly.pdbx_strand_id
1 'polypeptide(L)'
;MTTATSAPDFATAWTSWHDAHEAARSAPYGFLAITSIRWLQAEPERFEDAPGTWSTSEDGPVVALEPGQSIEVDGQVVTGTHRFGPLAERSGVDVVWHDGDETVVIEVARRGGSDIIRPRRPSAPLRTSYRGTPAYEPDPAFAVEARFEPFDEPREVTVGSVVDGLQHVYTAPGVLRFDLDGPRTLTAFNGHGDGLLVLFTDRTSGVTTYAATRSLDVPAPDASGLTRVDFNRATNLPC
;
A
#
# COMPACT_ATOMS: atom_id res chain seq x y z
N MET A 1 36.32 24.04 -7.33
CA MET A 1 35.83 23.21 -8.45
C MET A 1 34.69 22.36 -7.94
N THR A 2 33.46 22.77 -8.18
CA THR A 2 32.26 22.04 -7.78
C THR A 2 31.98 21.02 -8.89
N THR A 3 32.22 19.75 -8.64
CA THR A 3 31.85 18.68 -9.57
C THR A 3 30.31 18.59 -9.59
N ALA A 4 29.72 19.09 -10.66
CA ALA A 4 28.32 18.86 -10.92
C ALA A 4 28.14 17.33 -11.13
N THR A 5 27.51 16.64 -10.17
CA THR A 5 27.09 15.27 -10.34
C THR A 5 26.00 15.26 -11.42
N SER A 6 26.27 14.68 -12.58
CA SER A 6 25.26 14.54 -13.63
C SER A 6 24.13 13.66 -13.10
N ALA A 7 22.88 14.01 -13.44
CA ALA A 7 21.75 13.15 -13.10
C ALA A 7 21.97 11.75 -13.74
N PRO A 8 21.60 10.65 -13.04
CA PRO A 8 21.69 9.32 -13.61
C PRO A 8 20.85 9.23 -14.89
N ASP A 9 21.30 8.40 -15.83
CA ASP A 9 20.49 8.13 -17.02
C ASP A 9 19.17 7.43 -16.61
N PHE A 10 18.21 7.40 -17.53
CA PHE A 10 16.86 6.90 -17.27
C PHE A 10 16.86 5.45 -16.77
N ALA A 11 17.63 4.57 -17.39
CA ALA A 11 17.69 3.15 -17.03
C ALA A 11 18.31 2.97 -15.63
N THR A 12 19.38 3.70 -15.30
CA THR A 12 19.98 3.69 -13.96
C THR A 12 19.02 4.20 -12.90
N ALA A 13 18.29 5.28 -13.18
CA ALA A 13 17.29 5.83 -12.26
C ALA A 13 16.13 4.85 -12.02
N TRP A 14 15.67 4.18 -13.07
CA TRP A 14 14.64 3.14 -12.96
C TRP A 14 15.14 1.93 -12.15
N THR A 15 16.33 1.42 -12.46
CA THR A 15 16.92 0.29 -11.73
C THR A 15 17.03 0.60 -10.24
N SER A 16 17.53 1.78 -9.89
CA SER A 16 17.62 2.20 -8.47
C SER A 16 16.26 2.25 -7.78
N TRP A 17 15.23 2.74 -8.47
CA TRP A 17 13.86 2.74 -7.96
C TRP A 17 13.33 1.31 -7.81
N HIS A 18 13.51 0.46 -8.81
CA HIS A 18 13.04 -0.93 -8.81
C HIS A 18 13.68 -1.73 -7.68
N ASP A 19 15.00 -1.63 -7.51
CA ASP A 19 15.72 -2.31 -6.43
C ASP A 19 15.23 -1.86 -5.04
N ALA A 20 15.00 -0.57 -4.85
CA ALA A 20 14.45 -0.04 -3.61
C ALA A 20 13.01 -0.55 -3.36
N HIS A 21 12.18 -0.61 -4.41
CA HIS A 21 10.81 -1.13 -4.32
C HIS A 21 10.79 -2.62 -3.96
N GLU A 22 11.64 -3.42 -4.62
CA GLU A 22 11.79 -4.86 -4.33
C GLU A 22 12.30 -5.10 -2.91
N ALA A 23 13.30 -4.32 -2.46
CA ALA A 23 13.82 -4.39 -1.10
C ALA A 23 12.75 -4.04 -0.04
N ALA A 24 11.94 -3.01 -0.29
CA ALA A 24 10.87 -2.62 0.62
C ALA A 24 9.79 -3.70 0.77
N ARG A 25 9.36 -4.29 -0.36
CA ARG A 25 8.32 -5.34 -0.31
C ARG A 25 8.79 -6.64 0.30
N SER A 26 10.09 -6.99 0.16
CA SER A 26 10.72 -8.18 0.73
C SER A 26 11.39 -7.95 2.09
N ALA A 27 11.28 -6.73 2.65
CA ALA A 27 11.78 -6.43 4.00
C ALA A 27 11.19 -7.38 5.05
N PRO A 28 11.84 -7.57 6.21
CA PRO A 28 11.37 -8.50 7.24
C PRO A 28 9.89 -8.33 7.62
N TYR A 29 9.40 -7.10 7.61
CA TYR A 29 7.98 -6.77 7.88
C TYR A 29 7.33 -6.06 6.67
N GLY A 30 7.88 -6.26 5.48
CA GLY A 30 7.32 -5.75 4.22
C GLY A 30 6.04 -6.47 3.80
N PHE A 31 5.56 -6.12 2.62
CA PHE A 31 4.29 -6.65 2.12
C PHE A 31 4.28 -8.19 2.00
N LEU A 32 5.40 -8.79 1.58
CA LEU A 32 5.52 -10.24 1.43
C LEU A 32 5.62 -11.00 2.76
N ALA A 33 5.75 -10.30 3.87
CA ALA A 33 5.75 -10.88 5.20
C ALA A 33 4.34 -11.08 5.77
N ILE A 34 3.29 -10.56 5.12
CA ILE A 34 1.90 -10.72 5.54
C ILE A 34 1.51 -12.19 5.43
N THR A 35 1.06 -12.79 6.54
CA THR A 35 0.65 -14.19 6.60
C THR A 35 -0.85 -14.37 6.45
N SER A 36 -1.63 -13.39 6.88
CA SER A 36 -3.09 -13.40 6.77
C SER A 36 -3.69 -12.00 6.84
N ILE A 37 -4.98 -11.90 6.49
CA ILE A 37 -5.84 -10.75 6.78
C ILE A 37 -7.02 -11.29 7.58
N ARG A 38 -7.22 -10.76 8.80
CA ARG A 38 -8.33 -11.13 9.68
C ARG A 38 -9.26 -9.94 9.84
N TRP A 39 -10.52 -10.14 9.44
CA TRP A 39 -11.58 -9.14 9.58
C TRP A 39 -12.14 -9.24 10.99
N LEU A 40 -12.04 -8.16 11.77
CA LEU A 40 -12.52 -8.15 13.14
C LEU A 40 -14.05 -8.04 13.18
N GLN A 41 -14.65 -8.78 14.11
CA GLN A 41 -16.08 -8.78 14.34
C GLN A 41 -16.37 -8.22 15.75
N ALA A 42 -17.65 -7.94 16.03
CA ALA A 42 -18.06 -7.54 17.37
C ALA A 42 -17.85 -8.66 18.40
N GLU A 43 -18.04 -9.91 17.98
CA GLU A 43 -17.77 -11.07 18.82
C GLU A 43 -16.27 -11.33 18.90
N PRO A 44 -15.67 -11.46 20.09
CA PRO A 44 -14.25 -11.73 20.25
C PRO A 44 -13.83 -13.06 19.61
N GLU A 45 -12.81 -13.02 18.74
CA GLU A 45 -12.27 -14.18 18.05
C GLU A 45 -10.78 -14.35 18.32
N ARG A 46 -10.33 -15.62 18.41
CA ARG A 46 -8.92 -15.99 18.52
C ARG A 46 -8.38 -16.36 17.17
N PHE A 47 -7.21 -15.82 16.82
CA PHE A 47 -6.47 -16.16 15.63
C PHE A 47 -5.19 -16.90 15.98
N GLU A 48 -4.83 -17.92 15.20
CA GLU A 48 -3.62 -18.73 15.46
C GLU A 48 -2.32 -17.93 15.29
N ASP A 49 -2.35 -16.87 14.46
CA ASP A 49 -1.22 -16.04 14.08
C ASP A 49 -1.16 -14.69 14.79
N ALA A 50 -1.98 -14.51 15.85
CA ALA A 50 -1.98 -13.31 16.69
C ALA A 50 -2.28 -13.64 18.17
N PRO A 51 -1.73 -12.88 19.16
CA PRO A 51 -1.94 -13.15 20.57
C PRO A 51 -3.34 -12.74 21.03
N GLY A 52 -3.88 -13.41 22.05
CA GLY A 52 -5.14 -13.06 22.69
C GLY A 52 -6.39 -13.29 21.84
N THR A 53 -7.44 -12.54 22.15
CA THR A 53 -8.69 -12.48 21.39
C THR A 53 -8.91 -11.07 20.87
N TRP A 54 -9.41 -10.97 19.66
CA TRP A 54 -9.60 -9.70 18.96
C TRP A 54 -11.07 -9.47 18.62
N SER A 55 -11.51 -8.23 18.76
CA SER A 55 -12.85 -7.80 18.38
C SER A 55 -12.83 -6.35 17.93
N THR A 56 -13.96 -5.84 17.44
CA THR A 56 -14.13 -4.42 17.13
C THR A 56 -15.51 -3.93 17.53
N SER A 57 -15.65 -2.63 17.68
CA SER A 57 -16.91 -1.93 17.95
C SER A 57 -16.86 -0.54 17.31
N GLU A 58 -17.86 0.30 17.58
CA GLU A 58 -17.84 1.72 17.19
C GLU A 58 -16.65 2.47 17.82
N ASP A 59 -16.13 1.99 18.97
CA ASP A 59 -14.95 2.52 19.64
C ASP A 59 -13.62 2.00 19.07
N GLY A 60 -13.65 1.22 17.98
CA GLY A 60 -12.50 0.68 17.29
C GLY A 60 -12.05 -0.71 17.78
N PRO A 61 -10.88 -1.19 17.27
CA PRO A 61 -10.33 -2.51 17.58
C PRO A 61 -9.96 -2.68 19.05
N VAL A 62 -10.11 -3.91 19.54
CA VAL A 62 -9.75 -4.31 20.91
C VAL A 62 -9.03 -5.64 20.86
N VAL A 63 -7.95 -5.76 21.65
CA VAL A 63 -7.30 -7.05 21.94
C VAL A 63 -7.41 -7.33 23.43
N ALA A 64 -7.79 -8.55 23.80
CA ALA A 64 -7.74 -9.07 25.17
C ALA A 64 -6.67 -10.16 25.23
N LEU A 65 -5.54 -9.83 25.87
CA LEU A 65 -4.38 -10.70 26.04
C LEU A 65 -4.61 -11.63 27.24
N GLU A 66 -4.15 -12.87 27.11
CA GLU A 66 -4.17 -13.83 28.20
C GLU A 66 -3.09 -13.54 29.27
N PRO A 67 -3.23 -14.07 30.48
CA PRO A 67 -2.17 -14.00 31.48
C PRO A 67 -0.84 -14.52 30.92
N GLY A 68 0.22 -13.70 31.00
CA GLY A 68 1.54 -13.99 30.46
C GLY A 68 1.78 -13.55 29.02
N GLN A 69 0.75 -13.10 28.29
CA GLN A 69 0.91 -12.49 26.99
C GLN A 69 1.10 -10.96 27.11
N SER A 70 1.90 -10.43 26.22
CA SER A 70 2.11 -8.97 26.04
C SER A 70 2.31 -8.62 24.58
N ILE A 71 2.02 -7.36 24.28
CA ILE A 71 2.33 -6.72 23.00
C ILE A 71 3.03 -5.39 23.27
N GLU A 72 3.70 -4.82 22.26
CA GLU A 72 4.21 -3.46 22.33
C GLU A 72 3.41 -2.57 21.37
N VAL A 73 2.90 -1.47 21.89
CA VAL A 73 2.21 -0.43 21.12
C VAL A 73 2.95 0.87 21.35
N ASP A 74 3.44 1.52 20.28
CA ASP A 74 4.24 2.74 20.37
C ASP A 74 5.45 2.62 21.32
N GLY A 75 6.09 1.44 21.36
CA GLY A 75 7.24 1.13 22.20
C GLY A 75 6.89 0.90 23.69
N GLN A 76 5.62 0.82 24.06
CA GLN A 76 5.15 0.53 25.41
C GLN A 76 4.60 -0.88 25.51
N VAL A 77 5.05 -1.64 26.51
CA VAL A 77 4.54 -2.97 26.80
C VAL A 77 3.14 -2.89 27.37
N VAL A 78 2.21 -3.60 26.76
CA VAL A 78 0.81 -3.69 27.15
C VAL A 78 0.45 -5.12 27.50
N THR A 79 -0.32 -5.30 28.57
CA THR A 79 -0.88 -6.58 29.04
C THR A 79 -2.38 -6.43 29.28
N GLY A 80 -3.10 -7.55 29.35
CA GLY A 80 -4.55 -7.55 29.56
C GLY A 80 -5.30 -6.98 28.36
N THR A 81 -6.22 -6.07 28.56
CA THR A 81 -7.06 -5.53 27.46
C THR A 81 -6.54 -4.19 26.97
N HIS A 82 -6.33 -4.09 25.65
CA HIS A 82 -5.96 -2.84 24.99
C HIS A 82 -7.02 -2.43 23.95
N ARG A 83 -7.33 -1.11 23.91
CA ARG A 83 -8.26 -0.48 22.98
C ARG A 83 -7.50 0.49 22.11
N PHE A 84 -7.58 0.32 20.80
CA PHE A 84 -6.86 1.17 19.83
C PHE A 84 -7.57 2.50 19.53
N GLY A 85 -8.87 2.59 19.89
CA GLY A 85 -9.72 3.71 19.47
C GLY A 85 -10.15 3.61 18.01
N PRO A 86 -11.03 4.52 17.54
CA PRO A 86 -11.50 4.53 16.17
C PRO A 86 -10.33 4.83 15.19
N LEU A 87 -10.18 4.01 14.17
CA LEU A 87 -9.18 4.19 13.13
C LEU A 87 -9.81 4.86 11.90
N ALA A 88 -9.11 5.81 11.31
CA ALA A 88 -9.52 6.40 10.04
C ALA A 88 -9.34 5.39 8.90
N GLU A 89 -10.14 5.52 7.83
CA GLU A 89 -10.00 4.69 6.64
C GLU A 89 -8.58 4.81 6.07
N ARG A 90 -7.97 3.68 5.72
CA ARG A 90 -6.59 3.54 5.23
C ARG A 90 -5.50 3.90 6.25
N SER A 91 -5.83 4.12 7.51
CA SER A 91 -4.86 4.26 8.60
C SER A 91 -4.65 2.93 9.34
N GLY A 92 -3.65 2.88 10.21
CA GLY A 92 -3.36 1.74 11.07
C GLY A 92 -2.27 2.04 12.09
N VAL A 93 -2.12 1.10 13.02
CA VAL A 93 -1.11 1.09 14.08
C VAL A 93 -0.37 -0.24 14.00
N ASP A 94 0.96 -0.20 14.02
CA ASP A 94 1.76 -1.41 14.10
C ASP A 94 1.97 -1.81 15.57
N VAL A 95 1.77 -3.08 15.85
CA VAL A 95 1.92 -3.70 17.16
C VAL A 95 3.02 -4.76 17.08
N VAL A 96 3.94 -4.76 18.02
CA VAL A 96 4.99 -5.79 18.09
C VAL A 96 4.56 -6.89 19.06
N TRP A 97 4.68 -8.13 18.62
CA TRP A 97 4.44 -9.33 19.41
C TRP A 97 5.63 -10.28 19.29
N HIS A 98 6.03 -10.87 20.41
CA HIS A 98 7.04 -11.92 20.43
C HIS A 98 6.38 -13.28 20.54
N ASP A 99 6.49 -14.06 19.45
CA ASP A 99 5.99 -15.43 19.34
C ASP A 99 7.18 -16.41 19.45
N GLY A 100 7.50 -16.82 20.66
CA GLY A 100 8.74 -17.54 20.92
C GLY A 100 9.96 -16.69 20.59
N ASP A 101 10.79 -17.17 19.67
CA ASP A 101 12.00 -16.48 19.22
C ASP A 101 11.73 -15.52 18.03
N GLU A 102 10.50 -15.51 17.48
CA GLU A 102 10.17 -14.66 16.34
C GLU A 102 9.50 -13.37 16.77
N THR A 103 9.96 -12.26 16.23
CA THR A 103 9.27 -10.97 16.35
C THR A 103 8.26 -10.84 15.21
N VAL A 104 7.00 -10.65 15.55
CA VAL A 104 5.87 -10.46 14.64
C VAL A 104 5.41 -9.02 14.73
N VAL A 105 5.19 -8.37 13.60
CA VAL A 105 4.51 -7.06 13.56
C VAL A 105 3.08 -7.29 13.08
N ILE A 106 2.12 -6.85 13.89
CA ILE A 106 0.70 -6.96 13.58
C ILE A 106 0.20 -5.56 13.24
N GLU A 107 -0.14 -5.33 11.99
CA GLU A 107 -0.82 -4.10 11.60
C GLU A 107 -2.29 -4.20 11.99
N VAL A 108 -2.75 -3.30 12.86
CA VAL A 108 -4.16 -3.09 13.21
C VAL A 108 -4.65 -1.91 12.40
N ALA A 109 -5.61 -2.11 11.51
CA ALA A 109 -5.93 -1.11 10.50
C ALA A 109 -7.41 -1.09 10.13
N ARG A 110 -7.85 0.02 9.49
CA ARG A 110 -9.17 0.13 8.88
C ARG A 110 -9.07 0.09 7.37
N ARG A 111 -9.80 -0.83 6.74
CA ARG A 111 -9.79 -1.07 5.30
C ARG A 111 -11.20 -1.38 4.79
N GLY A 112 -11.69 -0.59 3.83
CA GLY A 112 -13.02 -0.77 3.24
C GLY A 112 -14.16 -0.70 4.26
N GLY A 113 -14.05 0.19 5.25
CA GLY A 113 -15.04 0.35 6.31
C GLY A 113 -14.98 -0.68 7.44
N SER A 114 -14.04 -1.65 7.37
CA SER A 114 -13.88 -2.69 8.37
C SER A 114 -12.53 -2.60 9.08
N ASP A 115 -12.49 -2.96 10.35
CA ASP A 115 -11.25 -3.09 11.08
C ASP A 115 -10.66 -4.49 10.83
N ILE A 116 -9.34 -4.52 10.64
CA ILE A 116 -8.59 -5.74 10.33
C ILE A 116 -7.32 -5.83 11.16
N ILE A 117 -6.77 -7.04 11.25
CA ILE A 117 -5.37 -7.24 11.59
C ILE A 117 -4.64 -7.97 10.47
N ARG A 118 -3.37 -7.62 10.27
CA ARG A 118 -2.46 -8.25 9.31
C ARG A 118 -1.14 -8.61 9.97
N PRO A 119 -0.97 -9.84 10.47
CA PRO A 119 0.30 -10.31 11.01
C PRO A 119 1.36 -10.38 9.91
N ARG A 120 2.56 -9.89 10.22
CA ARG A 120 3.75 -9.88 9.35
C ARG A 120 4.87 -10.64 10.05
N ARG A 121 5.31 -11.74 9.41
CA ARG A 121 6.35 -12.63 9.93
C ARG A 121 7.57 -12.64 9.01
N PRO A 122 8.78 -12.42 9.54
CA PRO A 122 10.00 -12.57 8.75
C PRO A 122 10.14 -13.97 8.14
N SER A 123 9.60 -14.99 8.77
CA SER A 123 9.60 -16.39 8.29
C SER A 123 8.53 -16.69 7.24
N ALA A 124 7.66 -15.74 6.86
CA ALA A 124 6.57 -15.97 5.91
C ALA A 124 7.06 -16.65 4.63
N PRO A 125 6.43 -17.76 4.19
CA PRO A 125 6.88 -18.52 3.02
C PRO A 125 6.95 -17.69 1.73
N LEU A 126 5.99 -16.78 1.54
CA LEU A 126 5.97 -15.91 0.37
C LEU A 126 7.20 -14.99 0.34
N ARG A 127 7.63 -14.49 1.50
CA ARG A 127 8.82 -13.66 1.63
C ARG A 127 10.11 -14.47 1.43
N THR A 128 10.25 -15.61 2.11
CA THR A 128 11.49 -16.39 2.09
C THR A 128 11.76 -17.08 0.77
N SER A 129 10.70 -17.38 0.00
CA SER A 129 10.79 -17.95 -1.34
C SER A 129 10.87 -16.92 -2.47
N TYR A 130 10.73 -15.63 -2.15
CA TYR A 130 10.72 -14.56 -3.13
C TYR A 130 12.03 -14.47 -3.93
N ARG A 131 11.92 -14.23 -5.24
CA ARG A 131 13.08 -14.16 -6.17
C ARG A 131 13.03 -12.91 -7.07
N GLY A 132 12.22 -11.93 -6.70
CA GLY A 132 12.01 -10.72 -7.48
C GLY A 132 10.73 -10.76 -8.31
N THR A 133 10.26 -9.59 -8.70
CA THR A 133 9.10 -9.41 -9.59
C THR A 133 9.61 -9.24 -11.02
N PRO A 134 9.16 -10.05 -11.98
CA PRO A 134 9.45 -9.81 -13.38
C PRO A 134 8.95 -8.44 -13.81
N ALA A 135 9.79 -7.68 -14.48
CA ALA A 135 9.48 -6.36 -15.03
C ALA A 135 9.87 -6.28 -16.51
N TYR A 136 9.20 -5.42 -17.23
CA TYR A 136 9.65 -5.07 -18.59
C TYR A 136 10.89 -4.19 -18.53
N GLU A 137 11.70 -4.23 -19.59
CA GLU A 137 12.80 -3.28 -19.76
C GLU A 137 12.23 -1.85 -19.77
N PRO A 138 12.86 -0.90 -19.05
CA PRO A 138 12.36 0.45 -18.98
C PRO A 138 12.53 1.18 -20.32
N ASP A 139 11.45 1.77 -20.81
CA ASP A 139 11.43 2.56 -22.03
C ASP A 139 11.05 4.02 -21.72
N PRO A 140 11.95 5.00 -22.01
CA PRO A 140 11.68 6.42 -21.79
C PRO A 140 10.40 6.94 -22.46
N ALA A 141 9.95 6.29 -23.55
CA ALA A 141 8.71 6.65 -24.24
C ALA A 141 7.46 6.53 -23.36
N PHE A 142 7.51 5.68 -22.32
CA PHE A 142 6.42 5.53 -21.34
C PHE A 142 6.55 6.43 -20.11
N ALA A 143 7.47 7.40 -20.14
CA ALA A 143 7.62 8.40 -19.09
C ALA A 143 7.30 9.79 -19.66
N VAL A 144 6.04 10.20 -19.53
CA VAL A 144 5.47 11.36 -20.21
C VAL A 144 5.22 12.54 -19.26
N GLU A 145 5.26 13.76 -19.79
CA GLU A 145 4.78 14.92 -19.08
C GLU A 145 3.25 14.92 -19.06
N ALA A 146 2.67 15.24 -17.93
CA ALA A 146 1.23 15.33 -17.74
C ALA A 146 0.85 16.65 -17.08
N ARG A 147 -0.32 17.17 -17.48
CA ARG A 147 -0.93 18.33 -16.84
C ARG A 147 -1.99 17.84 -15.87
N PHE A 148 -1.89 18.27 -14.63
CA PHE A 148 -2.93 18.08 -13.63
C PHE A 148 -3.99 19.17 -13.79
N GLU A 149 -5.25 18.74 -13.91
CA GLU A 149 -6.42 19.60 -13.94
C GLU A 149 -7.26 19.28 -12.69
N PRO A 150 -7.29 20.19 -11.70
CA PRO A 150 -8.10 19.97 -10.52
C PRO A 150 -9.60 20.03 -10.84
N PHE A 151 -10.40 19.28 -10.12
CA PHE A 151 -11.85 19.49 -10.08
C PHE A 151 -12.18 20.70 -9.23
N ASP A 152 -13.34 21.33 -9.48
CA ASP A 152 -13.85 22.42 -8.63
C ASP A 152 -14.00 21.97 -7.18
N GLU A 153 -14.46 20.72 -6.99
CA GLU A 153 -14.49 20.01 -5.70
C GLU A 153 -13.98 18.58 -5.87
N PRO A 154 -13.19 18.05 -4.91
CA PRO A 154 -12.75 16.65 -4.94
C PRO A 154 -13.95 15.70 -5.00
N ARG A 155 -13.81 14.60 -5.72
CA ARG A 155 -14.86 13.59 -5.94
C ARG A 155 -14.52 12.29 -5.27
N GLU A 156 -15.49 11.66 -4.64
CA GLU A 156 -15.37 10.29 -4.20
C GLU A 156 -15.58 9.33 -5.38
N VAL A 157 -14.65 8.40 -5.55
CA VAL A 157 -14.70 7.37 -6.61
C VAL A 157 -14.56 6.00 -5.96
N THR A 158 -15.56 5.16 -6.17
CA THR A 158 -15.53 3.77 -5.72
C THR A 158 -14.77 2.92 -6.72
N VAL A 159 -13.73 2.23 -6.25
CA VAL A 159 -12.95 1.28 -7.03
C VAL A 159 -13.18 -0.11 -6.46
N GLY A 160 -13.55 -1.05 -7.35
CA GLY A 160 -13.73 -2.45 -6.97
C GLY A 160 -12.40 -3.11 -6.59
N SER A 161 -12.46 -4.06 -5.66
CA SER A 161 -11.36 -4.97 -5.33
C SER A 161 -11.51 -6.29 -6.11
N VAL A 162 -10.44 -7.08 -6.17
CA VAL A 162 -10.52 -8.49 -6.62
C VAL A 162 -11.19 -9.39 -5.58
N VAL A 163 -11.36 -8.91 -4.35
CA VAL A 163 -12.12 -9.59 -3.30
C VAL A 163 -13.59 -9.23 -3.49
N ASP A 164 -14.43 -10.24 -3.70
CA ASP A 164 -15.86 -10.05 -3.87
C ASP A 164 -16.48 -9.29 -2.67
N GLY A 165 -17.25 -8.24 -3.00
CA GLY A 165 -17.93 -7.41 -2.00
C GLY A 165 -17.06 -6.35 -1.33
N LEU A 166 -15.73 -6.33 -1.58
CA LEU A 166 -14.86 -5.28 -1.08
C LEU A 166 -14.75 -4.14 -2.10
N GLN A 167 -15.03 -2.93 -1.63
CA GLN A 167 -14.90 -1.71 -2.41
C GLN A 167 -14.02 -0.71 -1.66
N HIS A 168 -13.23 0.04 -2.39
CA HIS A 168 -12.42 1.11 -1.83
C HIS A 168 -12.92 2.45 -2.36
N VAL A 169 -13.14 3.39 -1.46
CA VAL A 169 -13.48 4.76 -1.81
C VAL A 169 -12.20 5.60 -1.79
N TYR A 170 -11.91 6.22 -2.92
CA TYR A 170 -10.78 7.12 -3.08
C TYR A 170 -11.27 8.54 -3.35
N THR A 171 -10.60 9.51 -2.77
CA THR A 171 -10.84 10.92 -3.10
C THR A 171 -10.00 11.30 -4.31
N ALA A 172 -10.67 11.73 -5.38
CA ALA A 172 -10.07 12.22 -6.62
C ALA A 172 -10.05 13.75 -6.64
N PRO A 173 -8.90 14.40 -6.49
CA PRO A 173 -8.77 15.85 -6.58
C PRO A 173 -8.84 16.38 -8.01
N GLY A 174 -8.64 15.54 -9.04
CA GLY A 174 -8.62 15.97 -10.43
C GLY A 174 -8.26 14.86 -11.40
N VAL A 175 -7.82 15.26 -12.59
CA VAL A 175 -7.35 14.36 -13.64
C VAL A 175 -5.96 14.75 -14.13
N LEU A 176 -5.24 13.78 -14.67
CA LEU A 176 -3.98 13.95 -15.39
C LEU A 176 -4.27 13.83 -16.88
N ARG A 177 -3.88 14.84 -17.67
CA ARG A 177 -3.94 14.83 -19.14
C ARG A 177 -2.53 14.77 -19.71
N PHE A 178 -2.31 13.87 -20.65
CA PHE A 178 -1.03 13.66 -21.31
C PHE A 178 -1.24 13.13 -22.73
N ASP A 179 -0.18 13.09 -23.51
CA ASP A 179 -0.16 12.43 -24.80
C ASP A 179 0.68 11.13 -24.72
N LEU A 180 0.09 10.03 -25.12
CA LEU A 180 0.75 8.73 -25.28
C LEU A 180 -0.01 7.97 -26.38
N ASP A 181 0.53 7.98 -27.59
CA ASP A 181 -0.17 7.52 -28.80
C ASP A 181 -1.57 8.19 -28.94
N GLY A 182 -1.59 9.53 -28.82
CA GLY A 182 -2.77 10.36 -28.76
C GLY A 182 -3.16 10.78 -27.33
N PRO A 183 -4.15 11.71 -27.23
CA PRO A 183 -4.53 12.29 -25.96
C PRO A 183 -5.12 11.26 -25.01
N ARG A 184 -4.67 11.29 -23.75
CA ARG A 184 -5.11 10.42 -22.66
C ARG A 184 -5.52 11.25 -21.44
N THR A 185 -6.41 10.66 -20.64
CA THR A 185 -6.82 11.22 -19.36
C THR A 185 -6.94 10.09 -18.34
N LEU A 186 -6.36 10.30 -17.15
CA LEU A 186 -6.49 9.38 -16.02
C LEU A 186 -7.00 10.15 -14.81
N THR A 187 -7.87 9.52 -14.04
CA THR A 187 -8.27 10.05 -12.73
C THR A 187 -7.10 9.98 -11.79
N ALA A 188 -6.80 11.10 -11.14
CA ALA A 188 -5.78 11.19 -10.10
C ALA A 188 -6.47 11.12 -8.73
N PHE A 189 -5.94 10.30 -7.85
CA PHE A 189 -6.35 10.17 -6.45
C PHE A 189 -5.29 10.79 -5.55
N ASN A 190 -5.63 11.07 -4.30
CA ASN A 190 -4.64 11.45 -3.29
C ASN A 190 -3.66 10.29 -3.07
N GLY A 191 -2.38 10.56 -3.24
CA GLY A 191 -1.28 9.62 -3.06
C GLY A 191 -0.59 9.77 -1.71
N HIS A 192 0.68 9.38 -1.64
CA HIS A 192 1.52 9.58 -0.46
C HIS A 192 2.03 11.02 -0.39
N GLY A 193 1.94 11.63 0.80
CA GLY A 193 2.31 13.04 0.98
C GLY A 193 1.49 13.95 0.07
N ASP A 194 2.15 14.85 -0.66
CA ASP A 194 1.51 15.75 -1.63
C ASP A 194 1.40 15.14 -3.04
N GLY A 195 1.84 13.88 -3.22
CA GLY A 195 1.80 13.18 -4.49
C GLY A 195 0.40 12.71 -4.88
N LEU A 196 0.30 12.20 -6.10
CA LEU A 196 -0.92 11.64 -6.65
C LEU A 196 -0.77 10.12 -6.83
N LEU A 197 -1.88 9.42 -6.79
CA LEU A 197 -2.00 8.00 -7.11
C LEU A 197 -2.86 7.86 -8.37
N VAL A 198 -2.43 7.03 -9.30
CA VAL A 198 -3.23 6.64 -10.46
C VAL A 198 -3.49 5.14 -10.41
N LEU A 199 -4.75 4.76 -10.63
CA LEU A 199 -5.18 3.36 -10.77
C LEU A 199 -5.68 3.14 -12.20
N PHE A 200 -5.15 2.11 -12.88
CA PHE A 200 -5.52 1.83 -14.27
C PHE A 200 -5.37 0.36 -14.63
N THR A 201 -6.02 -0.03 -15.71
CA THR A 201 -5.81 -1.29 -16.41
C THR A 201 -5.39 -1.02 -17.83
N ASP A 202 -4.70 -1.95 -18.48
CA ASP A 202 -4.31 -1.89 -19.88
C ASP A 202 -4.57 -3.22 -20.59
N ARG A 203 -4.17 -3.32 -21.87
CA ARG A 203 -4.40 -4.51 -22.69
C ARG A 203 -3.65 -5.75 -22.20
N THR A 204 -2.68 -5.62 -21.32
CA THR A 204 -1.93 -6.75 -20.76
C THR A 204 -2.59 -7.28 -19.49
N SER A 205 -3.46 -6.50 -18.86
CA SER A 205 -4.17 -6.87 -17.62
C SER A 205 -5.05 -8.10 -17.83
N GLY A 206 -4.79 -9.18 -17.10
CA GLY A 206 -5.50 -10.46 -17.24
C GLY A 206 -5.09 -11.30 -18.45
N VAL A 207 -4.10 -10.87 -19.23
CA VAL A 207 -3.55 -11.62 -20.40
C VAL A 207 -2.12 -12.05 -20.15
N THR A 208 -1.20 -11.10 -19.96
CA THR A 208 0.22 -11.34 -19.68
C THR A 208 0.63 -10.82 -18.31
N THR A 209 -0.18 -9.99 -17.70
CA THR A 209 0.03 -9.45 -16.36
C THR A 209 -1.19 -9.75 -15.48
N TYR A 210 -1.03 -9.58 -14.17
CA TYR A 210 -2.10 -9.79 -13.22
C TYR A 210 -3.36 -8.97 -13.55
N ALA A 211 -4.54 -9.55 -13.37
CA ALA A 211 -5.82 -8.96 -13.80
C ALA A 211 -6.25 -7.73 -12.97
N ALA A 212 -5.73 -7.60 -11.74
CA ALA A 212 -6.07 -6.46 -10.90
C ALA A 212 -5.53 -5.14 -11.47
N THR A 213 -6.10 -4.06 -10.96
CA THR A 213 -5.68 -2.70 -11.27
C THR A 213 -4.20 -2.49 -10.95
N ARG A 214 -3.49 -1.79 -11.81
CA ARG A 214 -2.15 -1.27 -11.51
C ARG A 214 -2.25 0.02 -10.76
N SER A 215 -1.29 0.24 -9.90
CA SER A 215 -1.08 1.49 -9.19
C SER A 215 0.20 2.17 -9.68
N LEU A 216 0.16 3.49 -9.74
CA LEU A 216 1.30 4.32 -10.09
C LEU A 216 1.32 5.56 -9.20
N ASP A 217 2.39 5.70 -8.43
CA ASP A 217 2.65 6.92 -7.68
C ASP A 217 3.20 7.99 -8.64
N VAL A 218 2.59 9.15 -8.60
CA VAL A 218 2.95 10.30 -9.44
C VAL A 218 3.38 11.45 -8.54
N PRO A 219 4.54 12.10 -8.81
CA PRO A 219 4.97 13.26 -8.03
C PRO A 219 3.92 14.37 -8.00
N ALA A 220 3.94 15.18 -6.94
CA ALA A 220 3.10 16.37 -6.87
C ALA A 220 3.31 17.26 -8.10
N PRO A 221 2.22 17.81 -8.69
CA PRO A 221 2.36 18.78 -9.76
C PRO A 221 3.13 20.02 -9.29
N ASP A 222 3.94 20.58 -10.17
CA ASP A 222 4.62 21.84 -9.91
C ASP A 222 3.66 23.05 -9.92
N ALA A 223 4.20 24.26 -9.69
CA ALA A 223 3.41 25.48 -9.66
C ALA A 223 2.69 25.81 -11.00
N SER A 224 3.11 25.19 -12.11
CA SER A 224 2.46 25.32 -13.42
C SER A 224 1.41 24.21 -13.68
N GLY A 225 1.24 23.30 -12.74
CA GLY A 225 0.35 22.14 -12.84
C GLY A 225 0.94 20.99 -13.65
N LEU A 226 2.26 20.99 -13.92
CA LEU A 226 2.93 19.92 -14.64
C LEU A 226 3.51 18.89 -13.68
N THR A 227 3.46 17.63 -14.08
CA THR A 227 4.10 16.50 -13.39
C THR A 227 4.55 15.46 -14.41
N ARG A 228 5.30 14.44 -13.95
CA ARG A 228 5.76 13.34 -14.79
C ARG A 228 5.05 12.05 -14.41
N VAL A 229 4.40 11.43 -15.39
CA VAL A 229 3.81 10.10 -15.28
C VAL A 229 4.76 9.08 -15.90
N ASP A 230 5.35 8.22 -15.10
CA ASP A 230 6.31 7.20 -15.54
C ASP A 230 5.71 5.80 -15.42
N PHE A 231 5.07 5.32 -16.47
CA PHE A 231 4.41 4.01 -16.52
C PHE A 231 5.36 2.83 -16.31
N ASN A 232 6.70 3.03 -16.49
CA ASN A 232 7.68 2.02 -16.16
C ASN A 232 7.71 1.67 -14.65
N ARG A 233 7.14 2.53 -13.83
CA ARG A 233 7.04 2.34 -12.37
C ARG A 233 5.67 1.85 -11.91
N ALA A 234 4.82 1.47 -12.84
CA ALA A 234 3.51 0.91 -12.49
C ALA A 234 3.67 -0.47 -11.83
N THR A 235 3.00 -0.68 -10.71
CA THR A 235 3.01 -1.94 -9.96
C THR A 235 1.59 -2.50 -9.86
N ASN A 236 1.45 -3.80 -9.59
CA ASN A 236 0.15 -4.36 -9.28
C ASN A 236 -0.32 -3.85 -7.91
N LEU A 237 -1.58 -3.45 -7.85
CA LEU A 237 -2.20 -3.13 -6.57
C LEU A 237 -2.26 -4.41 -5.74
N PRO A 238 -1.80 -4.42 -4.49
CA PRO A 238 -1.95 -5.56 -3.61
C PRO A 238 -3.44 -5.79 -3.30
N CYS A 239 -3.84 -7.05 -3.35
CA CYS A 239 -5.20 -7.49 -3.03
C CYS A 239 -5.36 -7.67 -1.53
#